data_8692d58b36701085158b6775cfee219c
#
_entry.id   8692d58b36701085158b6775cfee219c
#
_cell.length_a   1.000
_cell.length_b   1.000
_cell.length_c   1.000
_cell.angle_alpha   90.00
_cell.angle_beta   90.00
_cell.angle_gamma   90.00
#
_symmetry.space_group_name_H-M   'P 1'
#
loop_
_entity.id
_entity.type
_entity.pdbx_description
1 polymer ?
#
loop_
_entity_poly.entity_id
_entity_poly.type
_entity_poly.pdbx_seq_one_letter_code
_entity_poly.pdbx_strand_id
1 'polypeptide(L)'
;MKKPLGTLASLGLGAALWGHFEAGWVRLRELEVPIPGLPAELDGLRIAHLSDFHLGFPSRGERAVHRAVRWTAARKPDLVAITGDLLSRPGAEPRLRMLLRLLPGSFAVLGNHDFALSRDPFSKASPVSDLGSTSVLFDEARTVECRGLKVQLVGVDPRTYRRGASRPADLADPDADLRILLCHFPHVIDRLPEGAFDLVLAGHLHAGQIVLPYGRGKIRFAHLRWTYAEGLYRRPGGVLHVSPGLGTTFVPFRFFARPEATELVLRA
;
A
#
# COMPACT_ATOMS: atom_id res chain seq x y z
N MET A 1 18.98 -46.42 -9.92
CA MET A 1 18.31 -45.42 -9.04
C MET A 1 18.79 -43.98 -9.33
N LYS A 2 18.33 -43.35 -10.45
CA LYS A 2 18.71 -41.92 -10.80
C LYS A 2 17.49 -40.98 -10.94
N LYS A 3 16.35 -41.28 -10.29
CA LYS A 3 15.08 -40.53 -10.48
C LYS A 3 14.78 -39.35 -9.50
N PRO A 4 15.43 -39.15 -8.32
CA PRO A 4 15.01 -38.09 -7.42
C PRO A 4 15.42 -36.68 -7.88
N LEU A 5 16.55 -36.53 -8.60
CA LEU A 5 17.09 -35.20 -8.96
C LEU A 5 16.21 -34.52 -10.03
N GLY A 6 15.73 -35.26 -11.03
CA GLY A 6 14.86 -34.72 -12.07
C GLY A 6 13.48 -34.29 -11.53
N THR A 7 12.91 -35.07 -10.61
CA THR A 7 11.62 -34.74 -9.98
C THR A 7 11.71 -33.49 -9.11
N LEU A 8 12.79 -33.33 -8.32
CA LEU A 8 13.02 -32.14 -7.50
C LEU A 8 13.22 -30.90 -8.37
N ALA A 9 13.99 -31.00 -9.47
CA ALA A 9 14.17 -29.90 -10.41
C ALA A 9 12.84 -29.47 -11.07
N SER A 10 12.01 -30.42 -11.46
CA SER A 10 10.69 -30.13 -12.05
C SER A 10 9.74 -29.46 -11.05
N LEU A 11 9.74 -29.91 -9.80
CA LEU A 11 8.93 -29.28 -8.73
C LEU A 11 9.42 -27.85 -8.44
N GLY A 12 10.73 -27.63 -8.36
CA GLY A 12 11.31 -26.30 -8.17
C GLY A 12 10.96 -25.33 -9.30
N LEU A 13 11.05 -25.80 -10.56
CA LEU A 13 10.66 -25.01 -11.72
C LEU A 13 9.15 -24.68 -11.69
N GLY A 14 8.30 -25.67 -11.37
CA GLY A 14 6.86 -25.47 -11.24
C GLY A 14 6.50 -24.44 -10.18
N ALA A 15 7.17 -24.50 -9.02
CA ALA A 15 6.99 -23.52 -7.96
C ALA A 15 7.43 -22.10 -8.42
N ALA A 16 8.59 -21.97 -9.07
CA ALA A 16 9.07 -20.69 -9.57
C ALA A 16 8.10 -20.09 -10.61
N LEU A 17 7.60 -20.89 -11.53
CA LEU A 17 6.60 -20.47 -12.53
C LEU A 17 5.28 -20.02 -11.86
N TRP A 18 4.82 -20.75 -10.86
CA TRP A 18 3.64 -20.37 -10.09
C TRP A 18 3.84 -19.05 -9.35
N GLY A 19 4.93 -18.90 -8.57
CA GLY A 19 5.21 -17.69 -7.84
C GLY A 19 5.37 -16.47 -8.74
N HIS A 20 5.99 -16.66 -9.92
CA HIS A 20 6.09 -15.62 -10.94
C HIS A 20 4.71 -15.27 -11.52
N PHE A 21 3.86 -16.26 -11.80
CA PHE A 21 2.49 -16.03 -12.24
C PHE A 21 1.68 -15.26 -11.17
N GLU A 22 1.73 -15.71 -9.91
CA GLU A 22 0.99 -15.11 -8.81
C GLU A 22 1.38 -13.65 -8.58
N ALA A 23 2.66 -13.27 -8.76
CA ALA A 23 3.12 -11.90 -8.67
C ALA A 23 2.42 -10.92 -9.64
N GLY A 24 1.86 -11.42 -10.75
CA GLY A 24 1.05 -10.64 -11.70
C GLY A 24 -0.46 -10.85 -11.57
N TRP A 25 -0.91 -11.71 -10.65
CA TRP A 25 -2.32 -12.08 -10.51
C TRP A 25 -3.00 -11.23 -9.44
N VAL A 26 -3.24 -9.96 -9.75
CA VAL A 26 -3.83 -8.99 -8.82
C VAL A 26 -5.25 -9.36 -8.41
N ARG A 27 -5.55 -9.20 -7.12
CA ARG A 27 -6.89 -9.18 -6.55
C ARG A 27 -7.41 -7.74 -6.60
N LEU A 28 -8.59 -7.55 -7.15
CA LEU A 28 -9.32 -6.29 -7.16
C LEU A 28 -10.48 -6.45 -6.18
N ARG A 29 -10.48 -5.68 -5.10
CA ARG A 29 -11.37 -5.90 -3.96
C ARG A 29 -12.11 -4.63 -3.58
N GLU A 30 -13.39 -4.79 -3.24
CA GLU A 30 -14.17 -3.82 -2.49
C GLU A 30 -14.27 -4.30 -1.04
N LEU A 31 -14.10 -3.40 -0.09
CA LEU A 31 -14.08 -3.71 1.33
C LEU A 31 -14.84 -2.65 2.12
N GLU A 32 -15.89 -3.05 2.82
CA GLU A 32 -16.58 -2.17 3.74
C GLU A 32 -15.74 -1.93 5.01
N VAL A 33 -15.66 -0.66 5.40
CA VAL A 33 -14.84 -0.21 6.54
C VAL A 33 -15.72 0.60 7.48
N PRO A 34 -16.19 -0.01 8.58
CA PRO A 34 -16.91 0.73 9.60
C PRO A 34 -15.99 1.72 10.30
N ILE A 35 -16.34 2.99 10.26
CA ILE A 35 -15.63 4.09 10.93
C ILE A 35 -16.50 4.61 12.08
N PRO A 36 -16.08 4.46 13.33
CA PRO A 36 -16.84 4.97 14.45
C PRO A 36 -17.02 6.49 14.38
N GLY A 37 -18.28 6.97 14.47
CA GLY A 37 -18.58 8.39 14.45
C GLY A 37 -18.50 9.04 13.07
N LEU A 38 -18.47 8.27 11.99
CA LEU A 38 -18.51 8.80 10.63
C LEU A 38 -19.80 9.60 10.41
N PRO A 39 -19.72 10.85 9.91
CA PRO A 39 -20.93 11.59 9.49
C PRO A 39 -21.75 10.83 8.43
N ALA A 40 -23.06 10.92 8.55
CA ALA A 40 -23.97 10.19 7.65
C ALA A 40 -23.78 10.56 6.17
N GLU A 41 -23.40 11.79 5.88
CA GLU A 41 -23.09 12.29 4.53
C GLU A 41 -21.89 11.56 3.89
N LEU A 42 -20.95 11.08 4.72
CA LEU A 42 -19.79 10.32 4.28
C LEU A 42 -20.03 8.80 4.26
N ASP A 43 -21.19 8.30 4.67
CA ASP A 43 -21.54 6.88 4.49
C ASP A 43 -21.49 6.51 3.02
N GLY A 44 -20.78 5.42 2.70
CA GLY A 44 -20.53 5.00 1.34
C GLY A 44 -19.45 5.82 0.60
N LEU A 45 -18.65 6.68 1.27
CA LEU A 45 -17.46 7.32 0.66
C LEU A 45 -16.48 6.23 0.21
N ARG A 46 -16.02 6.32 -1.05
CA ARG A 46 -15.16 5.31 -1.67
C ARG A 46 -13.73 5.82 -1.81
N ILE A 47 -12.79 5.09 -1.21
CA ILE A 47 -11.37 5.41 -1.23
C ILE A 47 -10.61 4.26 -1.87
N ALA A 48 -10.00 4.47 -3.04
CA ALA A 48 -9.08 3.48 -3.60
C ALA A 48 -7.73 3.55 -2.89
N HIS A 49 -7.31 2.44 -2.32
CA HIS A 49 -6.02 2.30 -1.66
C HIS A 49 -5.09 1.40 -2.50
N LEU A 50 -4.00 1.99 -2.99
CA LEU A 50 -2.93 1.36 -3.74
C LEU A 50 -1.61 1.49 -2.99
N SER A 51 -0.69 0.54 -3.15
CA SER A 51 0.62 0.58 -2.46
C SER A 51 1.66 -0.27 -3.17
N ASP A 52 2.93 0.02 -2.91
CA ASP A 52 4.06 -0.86 -3.22
C ASP A 52 4.09 -1.25 -4.71
N PHE A 53 4.18 -0.27 -5.60
CA PHE A 53 4.19 -0.51 -7.05
C PHE A 53 5.48 -1.18 -7.50
N HIS A 54 6.62 -0.78 -6.93
CA HIS A 54 7.96 -1.26 -7.27
C HIS A 54 8.23 -1.31 -8.79
N LEU A 55 7.83 -0.27 -9.51
CA LEU A 55 8.04 -0.20 -10.95
C LEU A 55 9.55 -0.25 -11.28
N GLY A 56 9.89 -1.03 -12.31
CA GLY A 56 11.26 -1.31 -12.69
C GLY A 56 11.89 -2.50 -11.98
N PHE A 57 11.21 -3.15 -11.04
CA PHE A 57 11.62 -4.45 -10.52
C PHE A 57 11.38 -5.54 -11.57
N PRO A 58 12.30 -6.52 -11.76
CA PRO A 58 12.16 -7.53 -12.81
C PRO A 58 11.18 -8.64 -12.42
N SER A 59 9.88 -8.30 -12.32
CA SER A 59 8.81 -9.26 -12.00
C SER A 59 7.53 -8.94 -12.78
N ARG A 60 6.50 -9.78 -12.59
CA ARG A 60 5.15 -9.51 -13.16
C ARG A 60 4.33 -8.51 -12.33
N GLY A 61 4.86 -7.97 -11.24
CA GLY A 61 4.19 -6.95 -10.42
C GLY A 61 3.75 -5.74 -11.23
N GLU A 62 4.53 -5.30 -12.21
CA GLU A 62 4.14 -4.20 -13.12
C GLU A 62 2.82 -4.48 -13.84
N ARG A 63 2.55 -5.73 -14.23
CA ARG A 63 1.25 -6.11 -14.80
C ARG A 63 0.11 -5.97 -13.78
N ALA A 64 0.37 -6.29 -12.51
CA ALA A 64 -0.60 -6.10 -11.45
C ALA A 64 -0.90 -4.63 -11.25
N VAL A 65 0.12 -3.75 -11.23
CA VAL A 65 -0.03 -2.30 -11.13
C VAL A 65 -0.87 -1.75 -12.26
N HIS A 66 -0.58 -2.10 -13.53
CA HIS A 66 -1.35 -1.66 -14.68
C HIS A 66 -2.83 -2.04 -14.58
N ARG A 67 -3.14 -3.26 -14.14
CA ARG A 67 -4.53 -3.70 -13.97
C ARG A 67 -5.21 -2.98 -12.82
N ALA A 68 -4.51 -2.79 -11.70
CA ALA A 68 -5.01 -2.08 -10.53
C ALA A 68 -5.36 -0.63 -10.86
N VAL A 69 -4.44 0.11 -11.50
CA VAL A 69 -4.63 1.51 -11.88
C VAL A 69 -5.80 1.66 -12.86
N ARG A 70 -5.90 0.82 -13.89
CA ARG A 70 -7.03 0.85 -14.83
C ARG A 70 -8.37 0.54 -14.14
N TRP A 71 -8.38 -0.42 -13.23
CA TRP A 71 -9.57 -0.76 -12.46
C TRP A 71 -9.99 0.42 -11.59
N THR A 72 -9.05 1.03 -10.86
CA THR A 72 -9.30 2.21 -10.02
C THR A 72 -9.88 3.37 -10.86
N ALA A 73 -9.26 3.67 -12.01
CA ALA A 73 -9.73 4.72 -12.91
C ALA A 73 -11.16 4.45 -13.42
N ALA A 74 -11.49 3.20 -13.74
CA ALA A 74 -12.84 2.81 -14.20
C ALA A 74 -13.89 2.89 -13.08
N ARG A 75 -13.49 2.66 -11.83
CA ARG A 75 -14.36 2.71 -10.64
C ARG A 75 -14.71 4.14 -10.23
N LYS A 76 -13.86 5.11 -10.56
CA LYS A 76 -14.03 6.54 -10.20
C LYS A 76 -14.34 6.70 -8.70
N PRO A 77 -13.43 6.29 -7.80
CA PRO A 77 -13.61 6.48 -6.36
C PRO A 77 -13.61 7.99 -6.02
N ASP A 78 -14.14 8.35 -4.85
CA ASP A 78 -14.14 9.73 -4.37
C ASP A 78 -12.71 10.22 -4.06
N LEU A 79 -11.85 9.32 -3.55
CA LEU A 79 -10.44 9.59 -3.25
C LEU A 79 -9.55 8.44 -3.73
N VAL A 80 -8.31 8.76 -4.08
CA VAL A 80 -7.25 7.78 -4.37
C VAL A 80 -6.06 8.03 -3.46
N ALA A 81 -5.68 7.04 -2.68
CA ALA A 81 -4.55 7.07 -1.75
C ALA A 81 -3.48 6.04 -2.16
N ILE A 82 -2.23 6.47 -2.21
CA ILE A 82 -1.09 5.63 -2.60
C ILE A 82 -0.04 5.67 -1.48
N THR A 83 0.28 4.51 -0.90
CA THR A 83 1.09 4.46 0.33
C THR A 83 2.52 3.96 0.12
N GLY A 84 3.20 4.52 -0.89
CA GLY A 84 4.66 4.45 -1.05
C GLY A 84 5.19 3.27 -1.85
N ASP A 85 6.52 3.23 -1.92
CA ASP A 85 7.31 2.27 -2.69
C ASP A 85 6.89 2.22 -4.17
N LEU A 86 6.90 3.41 -4.81
CA LEU A 86 6.43 3.59 -6.18
C LEU A 86 7.43 3.04 -7.19
N LEU A 87 8.72 3.25 -6.94
CA LEU A 87 9.79 2.91 -7.86
C LEU A 87 10.84 1.99 -7.19
N SER A 88 11.26 0.96 -7.91
CA SER A 88 12.48 0.22 -7.61
C SER A 88 13.67 0.77 -8.41
N ARG A 89 13.44 1.45 -9.54
CA ARG A 89 14.50 2.02 -10.38
C ARG A 89 14.08 3.34 -11.00
N PRO A 90 14.97 4.35 -11.07
CA PRO A 90 14.68 5.66 -11.66
C PRO A 90 14.17 5.58 -13.10
N GLY A 91 14.69 4.68 -13.92
CA GLY A 91 14.27 4.50 -15.31
C GLY A 91 12.80 4.07 -15.51
N ALA A 92 12.09 3.72 -14.43
CA ALA A 92 10.66 3.41 -14.49
C ALA A 92 9.75 4.64 -14.25
N GLU A 93 10.32 5.79 -13.89
CA GLU A 93 9.56 7.02 -13.60
C GLU A 93 8.61 7.46 -14.75
N PRO A 94 8.99 7.43 -16.03
CA PRO A 94 8.07 7.78 -17.11
C PRO A 94 6.81 6.90 -17.13
N ARG A 95 6.95 5.61 -16.80
CA ARG A 95 5.82 4.67 -16.69
C ARG A 95 4.95 4.98 -15.49
N LEU A 96 5.54 5.33 -14.34
CA LEU A 96 4.81 5.78 -13.16
C LEU A 96 3.95 7.00 -13.51
N ARG A 97 4.54 8.03 -14.13
CA ARG A 97 3.82 9.24 -14.53
C ARG A 97 2.67 8.95 -15.50
N MET A 98 2.88 8.05 -16.46
CA MET A 98 1.83 7.61 -17.40
C MET A 98 0.66 6.96 -16.67
N LEU A 99 0.93 6.12 -15.67
CA LEU A 99 -0.10 5.45 -14.86
C LEU A 99 -0.85 6.44 -13.98
N LEU A 100 -0.15 7.35 -13.31
CA LEU A 100 -0.76 8.34 -12.41
C LEU A 100 -1.64 9.36 -13.14
N ARG A 101 -1.39 9.62 -14.43
CA ARG A 101 -2.31 10.43 -15.27
C ARG A 101 -3.72 9.84 -15.38
N LEU A 102 -3.88 8.54 -15.14
CA LEU A 102 -5.19 7.89 -15.09
C LEU A 102 -5.91 8.09 -13.74
N LEU A 103 -5.21 8.62 -12.74
CA LEU A 103 -5.69 8.81 -11.36
C LEU A 103 -5.49 10.28 -10.94
N PRO A 104 -6.08 11.26 -11.65
CA PRO A 104 -5.90 12.68 -11.34
C PRO A 104 -6.44 13.00 -9.94
N GLY A 105 -5.75 13.90 -9.22
CA GLY A 105 -6.15 14.30 -7.86
C GLY A 105 -5.86 13.25 -6.80
N SER A 106 -5.04 12.22 -7.10
CA SER A 106 -4.61 11.25 -6.09
C SER A 106 -3.64 11.85 -5.08
N PHE A 107 -3.60 11.25 -3.88
CA PHE A 107 -2.66 11.59 -2.81
C PHE A 107 -1.68 10.43 -2.62
N ALA A 108 -0.43 10.75 -2.39
CA ALA A 108 0.61 9.76 -2.19
C ALA A 108 1.54 10.13 -1.04
N VAL A 109 2.07 9.13 -0.37
CA VAL A 109 3.32 9.23 0.40
C VAL A 109 4.38 8.36 -0.27
N LEU A 110 5.65 8.61 0.01
CA LEU A 110 6.73 7.75 -0.47
C LEU A 110 7.05 6.64 0.54
N GLY A 111 7.73 5.60 0.07
CA GLY A 111 8.19 4.49 0.89
C GLY A 111 9.71 4.47 1.06
N ASN A 112 10.21 3.45 1.71
CA ASN A 112 11.65 3.33 1.97
C ASN A 112 12.45 2.97 0.71
N HIS A 113 11.85 2.31 -0.27
CA HIS A 113 12.54 2.00 -1.52
C HIS A 113 12.73 3.22 -2.40
N ASP A 114 11.81 4.17 -2.37
CA ASP A 114 11.92 5.43 -3.13
C ASP A 114 13.15 6.25 -2.73
N PHE A 115 13.65 6.09 -1.50
CA PHE A 115 14.86 6.73 -0.96
C PHE A 115 16.06 5.80 -0.81
N ALA A 116 16.02 4.57 -1.34
CA ALA A 116 17.02 3.52 -1.12
C ALA A 116 17.32 3.26 0.38
N LEU A 117 16.33 3.42 1.24
CA LEU A 117 16.41 3.07 2.66
C LEU A 117 16.12 1.58 2.91
N SER A 118 16.22 0.78 1.88
CA SER A 118 16.04 -0.67 1.86
C SER A 118 17.37 -1.38 1.60
N ARG A 119 17.45 -2.66 2.01
CA ARG A 119 18.58 -3.56 1.68
C ARG A 119 18.32 -4.37 0.39
N ASP A 120 17.25 -4.10 -0.33
CA ASP A 120 16.93 -4.77 -1.59
C ASP A 120 17.99 -4.41 -2.65
N PRO A 121 18.75 -5.39 -3.17
CA PRO A 121 19.82 -5.13 -4.13
C PRO A 121 19.30 -4.65 -5.49
N PHE A 122 18.01 -4.83 -5.76
CA PHE A 122 17.36 -4.39 -7.01
C PHE A 122 16.78 -2.98 -6.92
N SER A 123 16.71 -2.38 -5.73
CA SER A 123 16.20 -1.03 -5.53
C SER A 123 17.31 0.01 -5.58
N LYS A 124 17.03 1.12 -6.26
CA LYS A 124 17.89 2.32 -6.31
C LYS A 124 17.07 3.53 -5.92
N ALA A 125 17.69 4.50 -5.25
CA ALA A 125 17.04 5.75 -4.90
C ALA A 125 16.36 6.37 -6.13
N SER A 126 15.09 6.64 -6.00
CA SER A 126 14.23 7.22 -7.02
C SER A 126 13.29 8.24 -6.38
N PRO A 127 13.83 9.27 -5.68
CA PRO A 127 13.00 10.24 -5.01
C PRO A 127 12.21 11.02 -6.06
N VAL A 128 10.91 11.01 -5.94
CA VAL A 128 10.00 11.72 -6.84
C VAL A 128 9.34 12.82 -6.03
N SER A 129 9.59 14.06 -6.39
CA SER A 129 9.00 15.25 -5.72
C SER A 129 7.80 15.80 -6.46
N ASP A 130 7.72 15.56 -7.76
CA ASP A 130 6.62 16.01 -8.63
C ASP A 130 6.08 14.82 -9.43
N LEU A 131 4.81 14.49 -9.20
CA LEU A 131 4.08 13.44 -9.89
C LEU A 131 2.88 14.01 -10.69
N GLY A 132 2.95 15.27 -11.10
CA GLY A 132 1.89 15.94 -11.84
C GLY A 132 0.64 16.18 -10.99
N SER A 133 -0.48 15.57 -11.36
CA SER A 133 -1.74 15.72 -10.62
C SER A 133 -1.85 14.91 -9.33
N THR A 134 -0.81 14.15 -8.96
CA THR A 134 -0.74 13.41 -7.70
C THR A 134 -0.03 14.26 -6.66
N SER A 135 -0.70 14.58 -5.55
CA SER A 135 -0.11 15.31 -4.42
C SER A 135 0.73 14.37 -3.57
N VAL A 136 2.05 14.58 -3.52
CA VAL A 136 2.95 13.82 -2.64
C VAL A 136 3.10 14.57 -1.32
N LEU A 137 2.74 13.92 -0.21
CA LEU A 137 2.72 14.51 1.12
C LEU A 137 3.98 14.10 1.91
N PHE A 138 4.67 15.10 2.48
CA PHE A 138 5.92 14.94 3.26
C PHE A 138 5.79 15.59 4.65
N ASP A 139 5.26 14.84 5.62
CA ASP A 139 4.90 15.36 6.95
C ASP A 139 4.05 16.65 6.84
N GLU A 140 3.04 16.60 6.02
CA GLU A 140 2.11 17.69 5.76
C GLU A 140 0.66 17.21 5.65
N ALA A 141 -0.27 18.13 5.82
CA ALA A 141 -1.70 17.90 5.70
C ALA A 141 -2.28 18.60 4.45
N ARG A 142 -3.32 18.00 3.89
CA ARG A 142 -4.20 18.60 2.87
C ARG A 142 -5.64 18.33 3.24
N THR A 143 -6.47 19.34 3.11
CA THR A 143 -7.92 19.24 3.30
C THR A 143 -8.60 19.32 1.95
N VAL A 144 -9.53 18.43 1.71
CA VAL A 144 -10.39 18.41 0.53
C VAL A 144 -11.85 18.39 0.97
N GLU A 145 -12.72 18.90 0.14
CA GLU A 145 -14.15 18.80 0.37
C GLU A 145 -14.69 17.53 -0.30
N CYS A 146 -15.37 16.70 0.48
CA CYS A 146 -16.10 15.54 -0.02
C CYS A 146 -17.54 15.62 0.46
N ARG A 147 -18.49 15.70 -0.46
CA ARG A 147 -19.94 15.77 -0.14
C ARG A 147 -20.31 16.91 0.82
N GLY A 148 -19.62 18.04 0.71
CA GLY A 148 -19.84 19.22 1.55
C GLY A 148 -19.13 19.17 2.92
N LEU A 149 -18.36 18.13 3.21
CA LEU A 149 -17.65 17.93 4.47
C LEU A 149 -16.12 17.99 4.27
N LYS A 150 -15.41 18.36 5.33
CA LYS A 150 -13.95 18.49 5.36
C LYS A 150 -13.29 17.13 5.58
N VAL A 151 -12.59 16.62 4.58
CA VAL A 151 -11.76 15.42 4.69
C VAL A 151 -10.30 15.83 4.70
N GLN A 152 -9.62 15.60 5.81
CA GLN A 152 -8.20 15.84 5.94
C GLN A 152 -7.39 14.60 5.60
N LEU A 153 -6.35 14.76 4.77
CA LEU A 153 -5.33 13.76 4.54
C LEU A 153 -4.00 14.26 5.11
N VAL A 154 -3.38 13.46 5.97
CA VAL A 154 -2.05 13.71 6.52
C VAL A 154 -1.09 12.68 5.94
N GLY A 155 0.05 13.11 5.42
CA GLY A 155 1.06 12.22 4.87
C GLY A 155 2.33 12.19 5.72
N VAL A 156 2.90 11.01 5.90
CA VAL A 156 4.15 10.78 6.66
C VAL A 156 5.33 10.59 5.73
N ASP A 157 6.39 11.37 5.94
CA ASP A 157 7.68 11.16 5.26
C ASP A 157 8.41 9.93 5.83
N PRO A 158 8.76 8.93 5.03
CA PRO A 158 9.45 7.73 5.50
C PRO A 158 10.82 8.01 6.14
N ARG A 159 11.46 9.12 5.77
CA ARG A 159 12.77 9.53 6.32
C ARG A 159 12.66 9.99 7.77
N THR A 160 11.69 10.84 8.07
CA THR A 160 11.41 11.33 9.43
C THR A 160 10.82 10.24 10.30
N TYR A 161 9.92 9.42 9.75
CA TYR A 161 9.37 8.26 10.44
C TYR A 161 10.47 7.32 10.94
N ARG A 162 11.43 6.95 10.09
CA ARG A 162 12.55 6.05 10.46
C ARG A 162 13.50 6.65 11.49
N ARG A 163 13.62 7.97 11.52
CA ARG A 163 14.39 8.69 12.55
C ARG A 163 13.62 8.87 13.86
N GLY A 164 12.33 8.47 13.93
CA GLY A 164 11.46 8.69 15.06
C GLY A 164 11.07 10.17 15.27
N ALA A 165 11.23 11.00 14.23
CA ALA A 165 10.97 12.44 14.28
C ALA A 165 9.59 12.83 13.74
N SER A 166 8.90 11.95 13.00
CA SER A 166 7.56 12.22 12.49
C SER A 166 6.55 12.35 13.64
N ARG A 167 5.68 13.34 13.54
CA ARG A 167 4.61 13.66 14.52
C ARG A 167 3.29 13.91 13.80
N PRO A 168 2.70 12.90 13.13
CA PRO A 168 1.51 13.10 12.31
C PRO A 168 0.30 13.57 13.12
N ALA A 169 0.20 13.22 14.40
CA ALA A 169 -0.91 13.66 15.25
C ALA A 169 -0.90 15.19 15.47
N ASP A 170 0.27 15.85 15.41
CA ASP A 170 0.37 17.31 15.55
C ASP A 170 -0.20 18.06 14.32
N LEU A 171 -0.40 17.34 13.21
CA LEU A 171 -0.98 17.85 11.96
C LEU A 171 -2.48 17.57 11.84
N ALA A 172 -3.05 16.79 12.77
CA ALA A 172 -4.46 16.43 12.73
C ALA A 172 -5.32 17.66 13.06
N ASP A 173 -6.25 17.99 12.17
CA ASP A 173 -7.21 19.08 12.37
C ASP A 173 -8.42 18.55 13.17
N PRO A 174 -8.67 19.04 14.39
CA PRO A 174 -9.81 18.62 15.20
C PRO A 174 -11.17 19.02 14.58
N ASP A 175 -11.19 20.00 13.69
CA ASP A 175 -12.38 20.50 13.01
C ASP A 175 -12.65 19.78 11.66
N ALA A 176 -11.84 18.77 11.30
CA ALA A 176 -12.09 17.95 10.13
C ALA A 176 -13.15 16.87 10.45
N ASP A 177 -14.08 16.67 9.50
CA ASP A 177 -15.15 15.68 9.62
C ASP A 177 -14.67 14.24 9.44
N LEU A 178 -13.55 14.07 8.73
CA LEU A 178 -12.85 12.79 8.55
C LEU A 178 -11.33 13.04 8.44
N ARG A 179 -10.55 12.35 9.26
CA ARG A 179 -9.08 12.44 9.27
C ARG A 179 -8.46 11.14 8.79
N ILE A 180 -7.70 11.21 7.70
CA ILE A 180 -7.05 10.07 7.05
C ILE A 180 -5.53 10.23 7.13
N LEU A 181 -4.84 9.25 7.71
CA LEU A 181 -3.38 9.20 7.72
C LEU A 181 -2.87 8.30 6.61
N LEU A 182 -1.99 8.80 5.77
CA LEU A 182 -1.20 8.04 4.81
C LEU A 182 0.21 7.83 5.37
N CYS A 183 0.60 6.59 5.60
CA CYS A 183 1.94 6.24 6.04
C CYS A 183 2.37 4.93 5.40
N HIS A 184 3.58 4.88 4.85
CA HIS A 184 4.07 3.62 4.28
C HIS A 184 4.16 2.50 5.32
N PHE A 185 4.56 2.82 6.56
CA PHE A 185 4.80 1.84 7.63
C PHE A 185 3.56 1.61 8.51
N PRO A 186 3.01 0.39 8.59
CA PRO A 186 1.77 0.14 9.34
C PRO A 186 1.92 0.31 10.87
N HIS A 187 3.13 0.14 11.42
CA HIS A 187 3.38 0.33 12.86
C HIS A 187 3.31 1.80 13.32
N VAL A 188 3.04 2.74 12.41
CA VAL A 188 2.69 4.11 12.80
C VAL A 188 1.51 4.13 13.76
N ILE A 189 0.55 3.22 13.58
CA ILE A 189 -0.67 3.12 14.39
C ILE A 189 -0.39 2.95 15.89
N ASP A 190 0.70 2.24 16.25
CA ASP A 190 1.09 1.97 17.65
C ASP A 190 1.69 3.20 18.34
N ARG A 191 1.96 4.27 17.60
CA ARG A 191 2.54 5.54 18.09
C ARG A 191 1.53 6.68 18.12
N LEU A 192 0.33 6.45 17.59
CA LEU A 192 -0.73 7.46 17.54
C LEU A 192 -1.48 7.54 18.87
N PRO A 193 -1.80 8.76 19.34
CA PRO A 193 -2.78 8.94 20.40
C PRO A 193 -4.13 8.33 20.04
N GLU A 194 -4.92 8.00 21.04
CA GLU A 194 -6.29 7.53 20.87
C GLU A 194 -7.13 8.57 20.11
N GLY A 195 -7.88 8.11 19.09
CA GLY A 195 -8.73 8.97 18.28
C GLY A 195 -8.01 10.00 17.41
N ALA A 196 -6.68 9.88 17.22
CA ALA A 196 -5.93 10.84 16.40
C ALA A 196 -6.38 10.85 14.94
N PHE A 197 -6.72 9.69 14.39
CA PHE A 197 -7.22 9.55 13.02
C PHE A 197 -8.39 8.58 12.98
N ASP A 198 -9.28 8.78 12.02
CA ASP A 198 -10.43 7.91 11.81
C ASP A 198 -10.03 6.71 10.94
N LEU A 199 -9.16 6.95 9.93
CA LEU A 199 -8.63 5.93 9.03
C LEU A 199 -7.11 6.10 8.85
N VAL A 200 -6.36 4.99 8.91
CA VAL A 200 -4.92 4.94 8.64
C VAL A 200 -4.68 3.98 7.48
N LEU A 201 -3.97 4.41 6.45
CA LEU A 201 -3.66 3.62 5.27
C LEU A 201 -2.16 3.35 5.21
N ALA A 202 -1.77 2.06 5.07
CA ALA A 202 -0.38 1.66 5.02
C ALA A 202 -0.11 0.50 4.06
N GLY A 203 1.17 0.29 3.71
CA GLY A 203 1.64 -0.82 2.88
C GLY A 203 2.82 -1.55 3.48
N HIS A 204 3.94 -1.63 2.74
CA HIS A 204 5.27 -2.06 3.16
C HIS A 204 5.51 -3.57 3.32
N LEU A 205 4.54 -4.35 3.79
CA LEU A 205 4.80 -5.73 4.22
C LEU A 205 4.46 -6.79 3.16
N HIS A 206 3.89 -6.38 2.02
CA HIS A 206 3.55 -7.27 0.90
C HIS A 206 2.76 -8.52 1.32
N ALA A 207 1.96 -8.45 2.39
CA ALA A 207 1.31 -9.62 3.02
C ALA A 207 2.30 -10.74 3.41
N GLY A 208 3.61 -10.42 3.52
CA GLY A 208 4.69 -11.37 3.73
C GLY A 208 5.29 -11.94 2.45
N GLN A 209 4.81 -11.57 1.27
CA GLN A 209 5.24 -11.91 -0.09
C GLN A 209 5.39 -13.42 -0.39
N ILE A 210 6.07 -14.19 0.51
CA ILE A 210 6.18 -15.65 0.44
C ILE A 210 5.56 -16.20 1.72
N VAL A 211 4.43 -16.88 1.57
CA VAL A 211 3.58 -17.37 2.65
C VAL A 211 3.30 -18.84 2.44
N LEU A 212 3.34 -19.61 3.50
CA LEU A 212 2.87 -20.99 3.53
C LEU A 212 1.58 -21.06 4.35
N PRO A 213 0.46 -21.49 3.75
CA PRO A 213 -0.75 -21.79 4.52
C PRO A 213 -0.49 -22.94 5.51
N TYR A 214 -0.87 -22.76 6.78
CA TYR A 214 -0.74 -23.79 7.79
C TYR A 214 -2.00 -23.84 8.67
N GLY A 215 -2.78 -24.89 8.54
CA GLY A 215 -4.05 -25.02 9.23
C GLY A 215 -4.98 -23.83 8.94
N ARG A 216 -5.39 -23.09 9.98
CA ARG A 216 -6.18 -21.85 9.86
C ARG A 216 -5.32 -20.58 9.82
N GLY A 217 -3.97 -20.72 9.82
CA GLY A 217 -3.02 -19.61 9.85
C GLY A 217 -2.15 -19.52 8.62
N LYS A 218 -1.18 -18.61 8.70
CA LYS A 218 -0.20 -18.34 7.63
C LYS A 218 1.18 -18.22 8.25
N ILE A 219 2.17 -18.95 7.72
CA ILE A 219 3.59 -18.75 8.03
C ILE A 219 4.13 -17.79 6.97
N ARG A 220 4.54 -16.59 7.39
CA ARG A 220 5.15 -15.57 6.52
C ARG A 220 6.66 -15.70 6.60
N PHE A 221 7.35 -15.97 5.49
CA PHE A 221 8.81 -16.12 5.50
C PHE A 221 9.53 -14.76 5.58
N ALA A 222 8.91 -13.69 5.08
CA ALA A 222 9.35 -12.34 5.36
C ALA A 222 8.54 -11.76 6.53
N HIS A 223 9.20 -10.94 7.38
CA HIS A 223 8.54 -10.22 8.48
C HIS A 223 7.83 -11.11 9.51
N LEU A 224 8.48 -12.21 9.94
CA LEU A 224 7.93 -13.21 10.85
C LEU A 224 7.32 -12.67 12.16
N ARG A 225 7.79 -11.51 12.64
CA ARG A 225 7.39 -10.90 13.92
C ARG A 225 6.45 -9.71 13.79
N TRP A 226 5.96 -9.42 12.57
CA TRP A 226 5.19 -8.21 12.34
C TRP A 226 3.69 -8.49 12.40
N THR A 227 2.99 -7.66 13.19
CA THR A 227 1.57 -7.87 13.53
C THR A 227 0.64 -7.50 12.37
N TYR A 228 0.94 -6.41 11.65
CA TYR A 228 0.03 -5.80 10.68
C TYR A 228 0.46 -6.12 9.24
N ALA A 229 0.23 -7.34 8.78
CA ALA A 229 0.73 -7.75 7.48
C ALA A 229 -0.19 -7.42 6.30
N GLU A 230 -1.51 -7.51 6.48
CA GLU A 230 -2.55 -7.22 5.47
C GLU A 230 -3.93 -7.07 6.11
N GLY A 231 -4.83 -6.29 5.52
CA GLY A 231 -6.24 -6.19 5.91
C GLY A 231 -6.54 -5.11 6.95
N LEU A 232 -7.67 -5.24 7.65
CA LEU A 232 -8.17 -4.24 8.61
C LEU A 232 -7.81 -4.59 10.05
N TYR A 233 -7.44 -3.56 10.80
CA TYR A 233 -7.17 -3.64 12.24
C TYR A 233 -7.81 -2.43 12.93
N ARG A 234 -8.42 -2.66 14.11
CA ARG A 234 -8.91 -1.58 14.98
C ARG A 234 -7.90 -1.36 16.09
N ARG A 235 -7.47 -0.12 16.27
CA ARG A 235 -6.51 0.30 17.28
C ARG A 235 -6.97 1.62 17.91
N PRO A 236 -6.48 1.98 19.09
CA PRO A 236 -6.84 3.26 19.71
C PRO A 236 -6.63 4.47 18.81
N GLY A 237 -5.57 4.47 18.00
CA GLY A 237 -5.24 5.56 17.07
C GLY A 237 -6.10 5.61 15.80
N GLY A 238 -7.02 4.66 15.58
CA GLY A 238 -7.93 4.63 14.44
C GLY A 238 -8.11 3.25 13.79
N VAL A 239 -8.83 3.21 12.68
CA VAL A 239 -8.98 2.01 11.83
C VAL A 239 -7.82 1.95 10.85
N LEU A 240 -6.99 0.91 10.92
CA LEU A 240 -5.84 0.71 10.02
C LEU A 240 -6.20 -0.26 8.91
N HIS A 241 -6.00 0.14 7.65
CA HIS A 241 -5.96 -0.77 6.51
C HIS A 241 -4.54 -0.92 5.99
N VAL A 242 -4.06 -2.18 5.92
CA VAL A 242 -2.74 -2.52 5.37
C VAL A 242 -2.91 -3.21 4.03
N SER A 243 -2.41 -2.57 2.98
CA SER A 243 -2.42 -3.11 1.62
C SER A 243 -1.40 -4.24 1.47
N PRO A 244 -1.75 -5.36 0.81
CA PRO A 244 -0.79 -6.37 0.38
C PRO A 244 0.22 -5.89 -0.66
N GLY A 245 0.05 -4.67 -1.18
CA GLY A 245 0.91 -4.13 -2.23
C GLY A 245 0.72 -4.78 -3.60
N LEU A 246 1.22 -4.13 -4.63
CA LEU A 246 1.05 -4.54 -6.04
C LEU A 246 2.31 -5.15 -6.65
N GLY A 247 3.49 -4.65 -6.29
CA GLY A 247 4.78 -5.12 -6.78
C GLY A 247 5.38 -6.27 -5.98
N THR A 248 6.69 -6.45 -6.15
CA THR A 248 7.52 -7.41 -5.41
C THR A 248 8.85 -6.78 -5.06
N THR A 249 9.50 -7.27 -4.00
CA THR A 249 10.83 -6.87 -3.56
C THR A 249 11.73 -8.08 -3.35
N PHE A 250 13.05 -7.93 -3.39
CA PHE A 250 14.09 -8.97 -3.17
C PHE A 250 13.99 -10.15 -4.13
N VAL A 251 12.81 -10.70 -4.39
CA VAL A 251 12.60 -11.83 -5.31
C VAL A 251 11.37 -11.57 -6.20
N PRO A 252 11.37 -12.05 -7.48
CA PRO A 252 10.30 -11.76 -8.44
C PRO A 252 9.07 -12.67 -8.29
N PHE A 253 8.81 -13.15 -7.09
CA PHE A 253 7.79 -14.14 -6.80
C PHE A 253 6.86 -13.70 -5.69
N ARG A 254 5.59 -14.17 -5.76
CA ARG A 254 4.66 -14.19 -4.63
C ARG A 254 4.11 -15.60 -4.46
N PHE A 255 3.94 -16.02 -3.22
CA PHE A 255 3.34 -17.31 -2.89
C PHE A 255 2.28 -17.12 -1.83
N PHE A 256 1.02 -17.43 -2.15
CA PHE A 256 -0.15 -17.27 -1.27
C PHE A 256 -0.29 -15.85 -0.67
N ALA A 257 0.24 -14.86 -1.38
CA ALA A 257 0.27 -13.46 -1.02
C ALA A 257 0.01 -12.59 -2.27
N ARG A 258 -1.15 -12.77 -2.90
CA ARG A 258 -1.50 -12.10 -4.17
C ARG A 258 -1.41 -10.59 -4.04
N PRO A 259 -0.95 -9.88 -5.08
CA PRO A 259 -1.09 -8.43 -5.16
C PRO A 259 -2.55 -8.02 -5.00
N GLU A 260 -2.80 -6.87 -4.38
CA GLU A 260 -4.17 -6.39 -4.18
C GLU A 260 -4.27 -4.87 -4.39
N ALA A 261 -5.35 -4.45 -5.06
CA ALA A 261 -5.87 -3.10 -5.04
C ALA A 261 -7.22 -3.13 -4.34
N THR A 262 -7.42 -2.25 -3.37
CA THR A 262 -8.62 -2.24 -2.53
C THR A 262 -9.37 -0.92 -2.69
N GLU A 263 -10.66 -0.98 -2.97
CA GLU A 263 -11.59 0.14 -2.80
C GLU A 263 -12.26 -0.01 -1.43
N LEU A 264 -11.99 0.91 -0.54
CA LEU A 264 -12.59 0.98 0.79
C LEU A 264 -13.89 1.76 0.68
N VAL A 265 -14.98 1.18 1.16
CA VAL A 265 -16.29 1.83 1.25
C VAL A 265 -16.56 2.12 2.71
N LEU A 266 -16.45 3.39 3.11
CA LEU A 266 -16.64 3.77 4.51
C LEU A 266 -18.11 3.59 4.93
N ARG A 267 -18.31 3.15 6.18
CA ARG A 267 -19.62 2.93 6.78
C ARG A 267 -19.71 3.62 8.15
N ALA A 268 -20.84 4.28 8.37
CA ALA A 268 -21.19 4.90 9.64
C ALA A 268 -21.57 3.87 10.72
#